data_245dc7a8acbd7381346fc5e5c06c6e8b
#
_entry.id   245dc7a8acbd7381346fc5e5c06c6e8b
#
_cell.length_a   1.000
_cell.length_b   1.000
_cell.length_c   1.000
_cell.angle_alpha   90.00
_cell.angle_beta   90.00
_cell.angle_gamma   90.00
#
_symmetry.space_group_name_H-M   'P 1'
#
loop_
_entity.id
_entity.type
_entity.pdbx_description
1 polymer ?
#
loop_
_entity_poly.entity_id
_entity_poly.type
_entity_poly.pdbx_seq_one_letter_code
_entity_poly.pdbx_strand_id
1 'polypeptide(L)'
;MVKTEIPDAGRKLPPLSPAVFYILFALAEGEKHGYAIMKEAETVSGGQFTMGPGTLYTTIQRLLELGLIEETSTSSDSERRRRCYRLSGSGSQVFEAELNRMESLVRSAQRRKLVPRDGG
;
A
#
# COMPACT_ATOMS: atom_id res chain seq x y z
N MET A 1 -12.26 -15.73 14.88
CA MET A 1 -12.03 -15.42 14.54
C MET A 1 -11.60 -14.96 14.40
N VAL A 2 -11.48 -14.67 14.26
CA VAL A 2 -11.09 -14.05 13.87
C VAL A 2 -10.90 -13.56 13.43
N LYS A 3 -10.88 -13.32 13.17
CA LYS A 3 -10.65 -12.78 12.60
C LYS A 3 -10.42 -12.14 12.32
N THR A 4 -10.33 -11.73 12.19
CA THR A 4 -10.07 -10.99 11.82
C THR A 4 -9.72 -10.38 11.47
N GLU A 5 -9.59 -9.96 11.43
CA GLU A 5 -9.09 -9.40 11.13
C GLU A 5 -9.12 -8.69 10.17
N ILE A 6 -8.65 -8.65 9.43
CA ILE A 6 -8.65 -8.08 8.32
C ILE A 6 -9.83 -8.34 7.80
N PRO A 7 -10.38 -7.62 7.42
CA PRO A 7 -11.53 -7.64 6.87
C PRO A 7 -11.44 -8.46 5.79
N ASP A 8 -12.27 -9.18 5.52
CA ASP A 8 -12.07 -9.90 4.49
C ASP A 8 -12.38 -9.22 3.36
N ALA A 9 -11.95 -9.58 2.37
CA ALA A 9 -12.10 -8.91 1.17
C ALA A 9 -13.44 -8.71 0.81
N GLY A 10 -14.28 -9.43 1.21
CA GLY A 10 -15.57 -9.20 0.81
C GLY A 10 -16.26 -8.14 1.51
N ARG A 11 -15.75 -7.67 2.60
CA ARG A 11 -16.36 -6.70 3.21
C ARG A 11 -16.18 -5.45 2.68
N LYS A 12 -16.93 -4.54 2.84
CA LYS A 12 -16.73 -3.27 2.36
C LYS A 12 -15.75 -2.56 3.10
N LEU A 13 -14.58 -2.37 2.76
CA LEU A 13 -13.58 -1.59 3.44
C LEU A 13 -13.63 -0.18 3.02
N PRO A 14 -13.38 0.73 3.89
CA PRO A 14 -13.27 2.12 3.49
C PRO A 14 -12.05 2.26 2.61
N PRO A 15 -12.00 3.27 1.78
CA PRO A 15 -10.85 3.51 0.97
C PRO A 15 -9.62 3.70 1.83
N LEU A 16 -8.49 3.28 1.35
CA LEU A 16 -7.27 3.43 2.11
C LEU A 16 -6.79 4.87 2.05
N SER A 17 -6.12 5.30 3.10
CA SER A 17 -5.54 6.62 3.07
C SER A 17 -4.41 6.62 2.07
N PRO A 18 -4.03 7.78 1.55
CA PRO A 18 -2.93 7.81 0.59
C PRO A 18 -1.65 7.22 1.15
N ALA A 19 -1.32 7.52 2.39
CA ALA A 19 -0.09 6.98 2.95
C ALA A 19 -0.12 5.46 2.97
N VAL A 20 -1.23 4.88 3.39
CA VAL A 20 -1.34 3.44 3.43
C VAL A 20 -1.28 2.87 2.03
N PHE A 21 -2.03 3.47 1.11
CA PHE A 21 -2.08 2.95 -0.25
C PHE A 21 -0.70 2.95 -0.90
N TYR A 22 0.03 4.06 -0.78
CA TYR A 22 1.32 4.12 -1.45
C TYR A 22 2.39 3.26 -0.79
N ILE A 23 2.30 3.04 0.51
CA ILE A 23 3.23 2.13 1.15
C ILE A 23 2.96 0.71 0.68
N LEU A 24 1.70 0.31 0.62
CA LEU A 24 1.40 -1.03 0.16
C LEU A 24 1.81 -1.19 -1.31
N PHE A 25 1.60 -0.15 -2.10
CA PHE A 25 1.97 -0.19 -3.50
C PHE A 25 3.48 -0.40 -3.63
N ALA A 26 4.25 0.37 -2.86
CA ALA A 26 5.70 0.26 -2.92
C ALA A 26 6.16 -1.15 -2.57
N LEU A 27 5.52 -1.75 -1.56
CA LEU A 27 5.94 -3.06 -1.12
C LEU A 27 5.38 -4.18 -1.99
N ALA A 28 4.38 -3.88 -2.80
CA ALA A 28 3.85 -4.89 -3.70
C ALA A 28 4.89 -5.31 -4.72
N GLU A 29 5.88 -4.43 -4.97
CA GLU A 29 6.91 -4.78 -5.89
C GLU A 29 8.04 -5.56 -5.25
N GLY A 30 8.07 -5.66 -3.96
CA GLY A 30 9.11 -6.39 -3.26
C GLY A 30 9.50 -5.72 -1.99
N GLU A 31 10.29 -6.40 -1.23
CA GLU A 31 10.76 -5.88 0.04
C GLU A 31 11.55 -4.62 -0.13
N LYS A 32 11.41 -3.67 0.76
CA LYS A 32 12.13 -2.41 0.69
C LYS A 32 12.36 -1.87 2.08
N HIS A 33 13.39 -1.05 2.24
CA HIS A 33 13.59 -0.38 3.51
C HIS A 33 12.86 0.95 3.44
N GLY A 34 12.69 1.58 4.58
CA GLY A 34 11.83 2.77 4.68
C GLY A 34 12.11 3.86 3.69
N TYR A 35 13.38 4.21 3.52
CA TYR A 35 13.70 5.30 2.60
C TYR A 35 13.25 4.95 1.19
N ALA A 36 13.45 3.70 0.78
CA ALA A 36 13.04 3.30 -0.55
C ALA A 36 11.52 3.34 -0.69
N ILE A 37 10.79 3.06 0.36
CA ILE A 37 9.35 3.16 0.34
C ILE A 37 8.93 4.60 0.07
N MET A 38 9.58 5.55 0.74
CA MET A 38 9.24 6.96 0.54
C MET A 38 9.49 7.37 -0.90
N LYS A 39 10.62 6.94 -1.43
CA LYS A 39 10.98 7.31 -2.79
C LYS A 39 10.01 6.70 -3.79
N GLU A 40 9.65 5.46 -3.55
CA GLU A 40 8.77 4.79 -4.48
C GLU A 40 7.36 5.41 -4.44
N ALA A 41 6.90 5.80 -3.26
CA ALA A 41 5.60 6.45 -3.16
C ALA A 41 5.57 7.73 -3.99
N GLU A 42 6.67 8.48 -3.93
CA GLU A 42 6.74 9.69 -4.69
C GLU A 42 6.74 9.38 -6.17
N THR A 43 7.50 8.39 -6.59
CA THR A 43 7.58 8.02 -7.99
C THR A 43 6.24 7.51 -8.52
N VAL A 44 5.61 6.62 -7.80
CA VAL A 44 4.35 6.06 -8.24
C VAL A 44 3.27 7.12 -8.35
N SER A 45 3.27 8.08 -7.47
CA SER A 45 2.26 9.11 -7.49
C SER A 45 2.57 10.21 -8.49
N GLY A 46 3.70 10.12 -9.17
CA GLY A 46 4.10 11.18 -10.08
C GLY A 46 4.42 12.46 -9.34
N GLY A 47 4.86 12.34 -8.12
CA GLY A 47 5.19 13.51 -7.31
C GLY A 47 3.99 14.14 -6.63
N GLN A 48 2.80 13.57 -6.84
CA GLN A 48 1.60 14.16 -6.25
C GLN A 48 1.51 13.85 -4.77
N PHE A 49 2.13 12.82 -4.31
CA PHE A 49 2.08 12.49 -2.90
C PHE A 49 3.47 12.26 -2.37
N THR A 50 3.82 12.95 -1.31
CA THR A 50 5.11 12.72 -0.67
C THR A 50 4.83 12.57 0.81
N MET A 51 5.68 11.88 1.51
CA MET A 51 5.54 11.77 2.95
C MET A 51 6.90 11.88 3.59
N GLY A 52 6.93 12.48 4.73
CA GLY A 52 8.18 12.57 5.46
C GLY A 52 8.37 11.37 6.32
N PRO A 53 9.50 11.31 7.02
CA PRO A 53 9.80 10.16 7.87
C PRO A 53 8.79 9.93 8.97
N GLY A 54 8.26 11.00 9.54
CA GLY A 54 7.29 10.85 10.61
C GLY A 54 6.05 10.11 10.15
N THR A 55 5.47 10.55 9.06
CA THR A 55 4.29 9.91 8.52
C THR A 55 4.61 8.49 8.09
N LEU A 56 5.77 8.31 7.46
CA LEU A 56 6.17 7.01 7.02
C LEU A 56 6.22 6.01 8.16
N TYR A 57 6.99 6.34 9.20
CA TYR A 57 7.19 5.36 10.25
C TYR A 57 5.98 5.17 11.15
N THR A 58 5.17 6.20 11.31
CA THR A 58 3.94 6.05 12.06
C THR A 58 3.00 5.10 11.30
N THR A 59 2.94 5.27 10.00
CA THR A 59 2.07 4.43 9.19
C THR A 59 2.59 3.00 9.13
N ILE A 60 3.91 2.85 9.01
CA ILE A 60 4.50 1.52 9.01
C ILE A 60 4.16 0.79 10.30
N GLN A 61 4.29 1.50 11.43
CA GLN A 61 4.01 0.89 12.69
C GLN A 61 2.57 0.38 12.75
N ARG A 62 1.64 1.19 12.28
CA ARG A 62 0.29 0.81 12.24
C ARG A 62 0.05 -0.38 11.35
N LEU A 63 0.68 -0.43 10.20
CA LEU A 63 0.51 -1.55 9.29
C LEU A 63 1.10 -2.82 9.84
N LEU A 64 2.18 -2.70 10.61
CA LEU A 64 2.74 -3.87 11.27
C LEU A 64 1.76 -4.39 12.31
N GLU A 65 1.15 -3.48 13.07
CA GLU A 65 0.20 -3.87 14.08
C GLU A 65 -1.03 -4.54 13.48
N LEU A 66 -1.41 -4.11 12.31
CA LEU A 66 -2.56 -4.70 11.64
C LEU A 66 -2.21 -5.97 10.88
N GLY A 67 -0.95 -6.32 10.84
CA GLY A 67 -0.54 -7.54 10.15
C GLY A 67 -0.55 -7.43 8.63
N LEU A 68 -0.54 -6.21 8.11
CA LEU A 68 -0.55 -6.05 6.67
C LEU A 68 0.83 -6.03 6.05
N ILE A 69 1.84 -5.75 6.86
CA ILE A 69 3.22 -5.84 6.40
C ILE A 69 4.01 -6.54 7.48
N GLU A 70 5.19 -7.01 7.11
CA GLU A 70 6.07 -7.70 8.02
C GLU A 70 7.44 -7.10 7.95
N GLU A 71 8.15 -7.05 9.04
CA GLU A 71 9.50 -6.57 9.04
C GLU A 71 10.40 -7.74 8.71
N THR A 72 11.32 -7.54 7.78
CA THR A 72 12.23 -8.62 7.44
C THR A 72 13.59 -8.20 7.91
N SER A 73 14.36 -9.10 8.32
CA SER A 73 15.55 -8.64 8.83
C SER A 73 16.56 -8.59 8.06
N THR A 74 16.86 -8.43 7.45
CA THR A 74 17.77 -8.31 6.59
C THR A 74 19.00 -8.20 6.92
N SER A 75 19.53 -8.01 6.99
CA SER A 75 20.69 -7.86 7.03
C SER A 75 21.52 -7.55 7.64
N SER A 76 21.89 -7.63 7.82
CA SER A 76 22.65 -7.46 8.24
C SER A 76 23.32 -6.56 8.61
N ASP A 77 23.59 -6.25 8.68
CA ASP A 77 24.27 -5.49 8.88
C ASP A 77 24.32 -4.52 9.34
N SER A 78 24.50 -4.46 9.60
CA SER A 78 24.73 -3.65 10.02
C SER A 78 24.59 -2.51 9.93
N GLU A 79 24.57 -2.17 9.39
CA GLU A 79 24.50 -1.13 9.14
C GLU A 79 23.55 -0.59 9.55
N ARG A 80 23.29 -0.38 10.05
CA ARG A 80 22.53 0.30 10.48
C ARG A 80 21.44 -0.10 10.61
N ARG A 81 21.17 -0.80 10.64
CA ARG A 81 20.11 -1.14 10.85
C ARG A 81 19.13 -0.75 9.98
N ARG A 82 19.02 -0.85 8.86
CA ARG A 82 18.09 -0.48 8.03
C ARG A 82 17.08 -1.50 8.14
N ARG A 83 15.91 -1.31 8.55
CA ARG A 83 14.85 -2.21 8.62
C ARG A 83 14.15 -2.32 7.30
N CYS A 84 13.88 -3.51 6.85
CA CYS A 84 13.16 -3.72 5.61
C CYS A 84 11.79 -4.29 5.90
N TYR A 85 10.88 -4.12 4.99
CA TYR A 85 9.50 -4.53 5.16
C TYR A 85 8.99 -5.19 3.89
N ARG A 86 7.97 -6.01 4.02
CA ARG A 86 7.34 -6.60 2.84
C ARG A 86 5.86 -6.78 3.15
N LEU A 87 5.05 -6.98 2.13
CA LEU A 87 3.63 -7.22 2.34
C LEU A 87 3.44 -8.60 2.92
N SER A 88 2.45 -8.73 3.81
CA SER A 88 2.06 -10.03 4.27
C SER A 88 1.00 -10.50 3.28
N GLY A 89 0.52 -11.70 3.44
CA GLY A 89 -0.56 -12.19 2.60
C GLY A 89 -1.80 -11.33 2.74
N SER A 90 -2.09 -10.90 3.95
CA SER A 90 -3.23 -10.02 4.19
C SER A 90 -3.02 -8.69 3.53
N GLY A 91 -1.81 -8.17 3.59
CA GLY A 91 -1.52 -6.90 2.95
C GLY A 91 -1.70 -6.97 1.45
N SER A 92 -1.31 -8.08 0.84
CA SER A 92 -1.49 -8.25 -0.59
C SER A 92 -2.96 -8.26 -0.93
N GLN A 93 -3.77 -8.91 -0.11
CA GLN A 93 -5.20 -8.97 -0.37
C GLN A 93 -5.87 -7.62 -0.24
N VAL A 94 -5.48 -6.85 0.77
CA VAL A 94 -6.04 -5.53 0.97
C VAL A 94 -5.65 -4.63 -0.20
N PHE A 95 -4.40 -4.71 -0.64
CA PHE A 95 -3.95 -3.89 -1.74
C PHE A 95 -4.71 -4.25 -3.01
N GLU A 96 -4.84 -5.52 -3.29
CA GLU A 96 -5.54 -5.97 -4.47
C GLU A 96 -7.00 -5.55 -4.46
N ALA A 97 -7.65 -5.64 -3.32
CA ALA A 97 -9.03 -5.22 -3.20
C ALA A 97 -9.17 -3.74 -3.51
N GLU A 98 -8.20 -2.95 -3.07
CA GLU A 98 -8.26 -1.53 -3.33
C GLU A 98 -8.08 -1.22 -4.80
N LEU A 99 -7.17 -1.91 -5.46
CA LEU A 99 -6.98 -1.70 -6.88
C LEU A 99 -8.23 -2.11 -7.66
N ASN A 100 -8.87 -3.20 -7.25
CA ASN A 100 -10.09 -3.63 -7.91
C ASN A 100 -11.20 -2.62 -7.72
N ARG A 101 -11.27 -2.01 -6.56
CA ARG A 101 -12.26 -0.98 -6.31
C ARG A 101 -12.03 0.21 -7.23
N MET A 102 -10.78 0.62 -7.38
CA MET A 102 -10.45 1.73 -8.24
C MET A 102 -10.78 1.43 -9.69
N GLU A 103 -10.45 0.22 -10.12
CA GLU A 103 -10.72 -0.15 -11.47
C GLU A 103 -12.22 -0.17 -11.75
N SER A 104 -12.99 -0.65 -10.81
CA SER A 104 -14.41 -0.66 -10.94
C SER A 104 -14.99 0.72 -11.08
N LEU A 105 -14.45 1.68 -10.32
CA LEU A 105 -14.91 3.04 -10.43
C LEU A 105 -14.59 3.63 -11.79
N VAL A 106 -13.40 3.36 -12.29
CA VAL A 106 -13.02 3.84 -13.59
C VAL A 106 -13.94 3.26 -14.67
N ARG A 107 -14.23 1.98 -14.59
CA ARG A 107 -15.12 1.36 -15.55
C ARG A 107 -16.51 1.92 -15.48
N SER A 108 -16.98 2.18 -14.28
CA SER A 108 -18.29 2.78 -14.11
C SER A 108 -18.35 4.14 -14.76
N ALA A 109 -17.31 4.94 -14.55
CA ALA A 109 -17.27 6.28 -15.14
C ALA A 109 -17.25 6.20 -16.68
N GLN A 110 -16.55 5.21 -17.19
CA GLN A 110 -16.48 5.05 -18.65
C GLN A 110 -17.83 4.63 -19.20
N ARG A 111 -18.51 3.72 -18.53
CA ARG A 111 -19.82 3.29 -18.99
C ARG A 111 -20.82 4.42 -18.96
N ARG A 112 -20.68 5.33 -18.04
CA ARG A 112 -21.55 6.46 -17.95
C ARG A 112 -21.08 7.61 -18.80
N LYS A 113 -20.01 7.38 -19.55
CA LYS A 113 -19.46 8.37 -20.42
C LYS A 113 -19.01 9.64 -19.75
N LEU A 114 -18.55 9.47 -18.51
CA LEU A 114 -18.04 10.61 -17.79
C LEU A 114 -16.59 10.88 -18.13
N VAL A 115 -15.88 9.88 -18.64
CA VAL A 115 -14.50 10.03 -19.07
C VAL A 115 -14.33 9.22 -20.31
N PRO A 116 -13.33 9.50 -21.10
CA PRO A 116 -13.10 8.76 -22.32
C PRO A 116 -12.69 7.34 -21.99
N ARG A 117 -13.00 6.45 -22.95
CA ARG A 117 -12.63 5.17 -22.75
C ARG A 117 -11.34 4.99 -23.29
N ASP A 118 -10.63 4.31 -22.83
CA ASP A 118 -9.37 4.13 -23.30
C ASP A 118 -8.76 5.09 -23.92
N GLY A 119 -8.32 5.77 -23.40
CA GLY A 119 -7.51 6.59 -23.91
C GLY A 119 -7.94 7.36 -24.85
N GLY A 120 -8.85 7.18 -25.15
CA GLY A 120 -9.28 7.86 -26.26
C GLY A 120 -9.76 8.99 -26.23
#